data_d930653f20691a4fe2723bfb2af331cf
#
_entry.id   d930653f20691a4fe2723bfb2af331cf
#
_cell.length_a   1.000
_cell.length_b   1.000
_cell.length_c   1.000
_cell.angle_alpha   90.00
_cell.angle_beta   90.00
_cell.angle_gamma   90.00
#
_symmetry.space_group_name_H-M   'P 1'
#
loop_
_entity.id
_entity.type
_entity.pdbx_description
1 polymer ?
#
loop_
_entity_poly.entity_id
_entity_poly.type
_entity_poly.pdbx_seq_one_letter_code
_entity_poly.pdbx_strand_id
1 'polypeptide(L)'
;MRNPHPLRVNLRGVEVYPFDCREALIDFADSRKGILVAVNAEKIANATDTTRAIINSNIGYCDGVGAVMAARQKGATPQKIAGCELWLSIVERFHGSRSFYIIGATEAVNAATVEKLRSIYPDINIVGRRNGYLKTDAERAALIDDVADKRPDIVFVAMGSPTQELLMSDMQKRHHAIYQGLGGSFDVFTGNVPRAPKWWLDHNLEFAYRLLRQPKRFKRNLVYFKFAWWLLCRRF
;
A
#
# COMPACT_ATOMS: atom_id res chain seq x y z
N MET A 1 0.44 21.13 20.57
CA MET A 1 0.55 21.35 19.11
C MET A 1 1.18 20.10 18.49
N ARG A 2 0.47 19.35 17.65
CA ARG A 2 1.05 18.22 16.90
C ARG A 2 1.98 18.79 15.85
N ASN A 3 3.20 18.23 15.76
CA ASN A 3 4.18 18.65 14.74
C ASN A 3 3.56 18.35 13.35
N PRO A 4 3.36 19.32 12.45
CA PRO A 4 2.68 19.11 11.16
C PRO A 4 3.46 18.17 10.24
N HIS A 5 4.72 17.88 10.55
CA HIS A 5 5.55 16.95 9.77
C HIS A 5 6.25 15.98 10.72
N PRO A 6 5.72 14.77 10.94
CA PRO A 6 6.40 13.76 11.75
C PRO A 6 7.78 13.47 11.15
N LEU A 7 8.81 13.45 12.01
CA LEU A 7 10.16 13.07 11.60
C LEU A 7 10.16 11.62 11.13
N ARG A 8 10.84 11.35 10.02
CA ARG A 8 10.99 9.99 9.53
C ARG A 8 11.88 9.14 10.42
N VAL A 9 11.61 7.88 10.47
CA VAL A 9 12.41 6.87 11.16
C VAL A 9 13.12 6.00 10.12
N ASN A 10 14.43 5.91 10.22
CA ASN A 10 15.23 5.07 9.33
C ASN A 10 15.28 3.62 9.84
N LEU A 11 14.74 2.70 9.06
CA LEU A 11 14.72 1.26 9.32
C LEU A 11 15.63 0.55 8.31
N ARG A 12 16.93 0.53 8.56
CA ARG A 12 17.96 -0.07 7.70
C ARG A 12 17.97 0.51 6.27
N GLY A 13 17.91 1.82 6.17
CA GLY A 13 17.90 2.56 4.92
C GLY A 13 16.50 2.76 4.31
N VAL A 14 15.46 2.18 4.89
CA VAL A 14 14.05 2.44 4.54
C VAL A 14 13.46 3.45 5.53
N GLU A 15 12.99 4.57 5.04
CA GLU A 15 12.41 5.64 5.86
C GLU A 15 10.89 5.52 5.95
N VAL A 16 10.36 5.60 7.18
CA VAL A 16 8.92 5.57 7.42
C VAL A 16 8.48 6.76 8.27
N TYR A 17 7.27 7.24 8.04
CA TYR A 17 6.60 8.18 8.93
C TYR A 17 5.89 7.39 10.04
N PRO A 18 6.17 7.69 11.32
CA PRO A 18 5.60 6.96 12.45
C PRO A 18 4.21 7.50 12.84
N PHE A 19 3.23 7.38 11.94
CA PHE A 19 1.87 7.84 12.21
C PHE A 19 1.26 7.11 13.41
N ASP A 20 0.59 7.85 14.27
CA ASP A 20 -0.10 7.37 15.47
C ASP A 20 -1.54 6.92 15.19
N CYS A 21 -2.12 7.30 14.05
CA CYS A 21 -3.43 6.87 13.61
C CYS A 21 -3.58 6.92 12.08
N ARG A 22 -4.64 6.30 11.58
CA ARG A 22 -4.95 6.24 10.15
C ARG A 22 -5.34 7.62 9.60
N GLU A 23 -6.08 8.36 10.37
CA GLU A 23 -6.58 9.70 10.02
C GLU A 23 -5.42 10.67 9.79
N ALA A 24 -4.39 10.64 10.68
CA ALA A 24 -3.19 11.46 10.52
C ALA A 24 -2.42 11.13 9.22
N LEU A 25 -2.36 9.85 8.85
CA LEU A 25 -1.78 9.44 7.56
C LEU A 25 -2.60 9.96 6.37
N ILE A 26 -3.94 9.87 6.43
CA ILE A 26 -4.82 10.34 5.35
C ILE A 26 -4.72 11.87 5.21
N ASP A 27 -4.73 12.63 6.30
CA ASP A 27 -4.56 14.09 6.30
C ASP A 27 -3.22 14.50 5.70
N PHE A 28 -2.15 13.80 6.10
CA PHE A 28 -0.82 14.03 5.55
C PHE A 28 -0.74 13.71 4.06
N ALA A 29 -1.37 12.62 3.62
CA ALA A 29 -1.42 12.24 2.22
C ALA A 29 -2.22 13.24 1.38
N ASP A 30 -3.34 13.76 1.89
CA ASP A 30 -4.15 14.75 1.16
C ASP A 30 -3.40 16.09 0.99
N SER A 31 -2.65 16.51 2.00
CA SER A 31 -1.86 17.75 1.93
C SER A 31 -0.63 17.64 1.04
N ARG A 32 0.08 16.49 1.09
CA ARG A 32 1.38 16.31 0.45
C ARG A 32 1.30 15.66 -0.93
N LYS A 33 0.27 14.81 -1.16
CA LYS A 33 0.22 13.89 -2.30
C LYS A 33 1.41 12.92 -2.32
N GLY A 34 1.43 11.98 -3.24
CA GLY A 34 2.54 11.03 -3.39
C GLY A 34 2.12 9.57 -3.20
N ILE A 35 3.10 8.67 -3.16
CA ILE A 35 2.87 7.23 -3.07
C ILE A 35 2.80 6.81 -1.61
N LEU A 36 1.68 6.26 -1.18
CA LEU A 36 1.51 5.59 0.11
C LEU A 36 2.11 4.19 0.02
N VAL A 37 3.23 3.98 0.69
CA VAL A 37 3.92 2.69 0.68
C VAL A 37 3.74 1.99 2.02
N ALA A 38 2.99 0.90 2.01
CA ALA A 38 2.83 -0.01 3.15
C ALA A 38 4.15 -0.73 3.44
N VAL A 39 4.90 -0.29 4.45
CA VAL A 39 6.22 -0.83 4.80
C VAL A 39 6.07 -1.89 5.88
N ASN A 40 6.47 -3.11 5.58
CA ASN A 40 6.48 -4.26 6.47
C ASN A 40 7.88 -4.89 6.55
N ALA A 41 8.03 -5.94 7.35
CA ALA A 41 9.29 -6.65 7.53
C ALA A 41 9.90 -7.15 6.20
N GLU A 42 9.07 -7.63 5.28
CA GLU A 42 9.51 -8.12 3.98
C GLU A 42 10.08 -6.99 3.12
N LYS A 43 9.40 -5.85 3.04
CA LYS A 43 9.88 -4.68 2.29
C LYS A 43 11.17 -4.11 2.86
N ILE A 44 11.32 -4.08 4.20
CA ILE A 44 12.56 -3.62 4.83
C ILE A 44 13.72 -4.56 4.51
N ALA A 45 13.50 -5.86 4.63
CA ALA A 45 14.57 -6.86 4.47
C ALA A 45 14.99 -7.11 3.03
N ASN A 46 14.08 -6.91 2.07
CA ASN A 46 14.29 -7.12 0.63
C ASN A 46 14.38 -5.80 -0.16
N ALA A 47 14.53 -4.66 0.51
CA ALA A 47 14.63 -3.37 -0.17
C ALA A 47 15.85 -3.34 -1.10
N THR A 48 15.61 -3.16 -2.39
CA THR A 48 16.62 -2.81 -3.38
C THR A 48 16.87 -1.30 -3.36
N ASP A 49 17.93 -0.82 -3.97
CA ASP A 49 18.20 0.63 -4.05
C ASP A 49 17.05 1.37 -4.73
N THR A 50 16.46 0.79 -5.79
CA THR A 50 15.31 1.35 -6.49
C THR A 50 14.08 1.45 -5.60
N THR A 51 13.69 0.35 -4.94
CA THR A 51 12.50 0.34 -4.07
C THR A 51 12.70 1.21 -2.85
N ARG A 52 13.92 1.26 -2.30
CA ARG A 52 14.31 2.15 -1.20
C ARG A 52 14.18 3.61 -1.60
N ALA A 53 14.69 3.98 -2.79
CA ALA A 53 14.56 5.33 -3.31
C ALA A 53 13.08 5.74 -3.47
N ILE A 54 12.22 4.86 -3.99
CA ILE A 54 10.78 5.13 -4.10
C ILE A 54 10.15 5.34 -2.73
N ILE A 55 10.43 4.48 -1.75
CA ILE A 55 9.86 4.62 -0.40
C ILE A 55 10.33 5.92 0.25
N ASN A 56 11.63 6.21 0.18
CA ASN A 56 12.25 7.35 0.87
C ASN A 56 11.87 8.70 0.24
N SER A 57 11.52 8.74 -1.05
CA SER A 57 11.00 9.95 -1.70
C SER A 57 9.49 10.16 -1.49
N ASN A 58 8.79 9.17 -0.91
CA ASN A 58 7.35 9.15 -0.77
C ASN A 58 6.87 8.97 0.68
N ILE A 59 5.68 8.45 0.90
CA ILE A 59 5.04 8.32 2.21
C ILE A 59 5.06 6.85 2.64
N GLY A 60 6.22 6.40 3.16
CA GLY A 60 6.34 5.11 3.82
C GLY A 60 5.63 5.12 5.18
N TYR A 61 4.80 4.12 5.48
CA TYR A 61 4.13 3.98 6.77
C TYR A 61 4.21 2.53 7.29
N CYS A 62 4.04 2.33 8.60
CA CYS A 62 4.18 1.02 9.23
C CYS A 62 2.96 0.12 8.95
N ASP A 63 3.12 -0.86 8.05
CA ASP A 63 2.16 -1.92 7.76
C ASP A 63 2.66 -3.24 8.35
N GLY A 64 2.07 -3.65 9.43
CA GLY A 64 2.47 -4.87 10.13
C GLY A 64 3.33 -4.62 11.37
N VAL A 65 3.21 -5.57 12.32
CA VAL A 65 3.81 -5.50 13.64
C VAL A 65 5.34 -5.38 13.61
N GLY A 66 6.00 -6.02 12.64
CA GLY A 66 7.47 -5.97 12.52
C GLY A 66 8.00 -4.56 12.31
N ALA A 67 7.41 -3.81 11.36
CA ALA A 67 7.80 -2.42 11.11
C ALA A 67 7.54 -1.52 12.34
N VAL A 68 6.41 -1.72 13.03
CA VAL A 68 6.08 -1.03 14.28
C VAL A 68 7.13 -1.30 15.36
N MET A 69 7.50 -2.58 15.57
CA MET A 69 8.53 -2.95 16.56
C MET A 69 9.89 -2.34 16.23
N ALA A 70 10.29 -2.37 14.96
CA ALA A 70 11.54 -1.76 14.51
C ALA A 70 11.55 -0.23 14.74
N ALA A 71 10.46 0.45 14.43
CA ALA A 71 10.34 1.89 14.67
C ALA A 71 10.33 2.23 16.17
N ARG A 72 9.73 1.39 17.00
CA ARG A 72 9.78 1.54 18.47
C ARG A 72 11.19 1.39 19.03
N GLN A 73 12.03 0.54 18.47
CA GLN A 73 13.45 0.44 18.85
C GLN A 73 14.22 1.74 18.56
N LYS A 74 13.72 2.57 17.64
CA LYS A 74 14.26 3.91 17.33
C LYS A 74 13.60 5.04 18.14
N GLY A 75 12.80 4.71 19.14
CA GLY A 75 12.12 5.68 20.00
C GLY A 75 10.82 6.28 19.43
N ALA A 76 10.35 5.79 18.28
CA ALA A 76 9.06 6.23 17.73
C ALA A 76 7.90 5.40 18.26
N THR A 77 6.67 5.93 18.17
CA THR A 77 5.45 5.26 18.69
C THR A 77 4.38 5.10 17.60
N PRO A 78 4.69 4.50 16.44
CA PRO A 78 3.69 4.34 15.40
C PRO A 78 2.64 3.31 15.79
N GLN A 79 1.43 3.48 15.21
CA GLN A 79 0.46 2.41 15.12
C GLN A 79 0.65 1.58 13.85
N LYS A 80 0.18 0.33 13.90
CA LYS A 80 0.05 -0.51 12.71
C LYS A 80 -1.12 -0.01 11.87
N ILE A 81 -0.85 0.41 10.63
CA ILE A 81 -1.88 0.81 9.67
C ILE A 81 -1.89 -0.23 8.55
N ALA A 82 -2.93 -1.06 8.51
CA ALA A 82 -3.05 -2.10 7.48
C ALA A 82 -3.42 -1.49 6.13
N GLY A 83 -2.55 -1.65 5.12
CA GLY A 83 -2.77 -1.09 3.77
C GLY A 83 -4.04 -1.59 3.11
N CYS A 84 -4.44 -2.84 3.38
CA CYS A 84 -5.69 -3.42 2.87
C CYS A 84 -6.97 -2.83 3.50
N GLU A 85 -6.86 -2.04 4.56
CA GLU A 85 -7.97 -1.30 5.18
C GLU A 85 -7.88 0.19 4.89
N LEU A 86 -6.66 0.73 4.82
CA LEU A 86 -6.41 2.15 4.60
C LEU A 86 -7.11 2.68 3.34
N TRP A 87 -7.05 1.92 2.22
CA TRP A 87 -7.66 2.34 0.98
C TRP A 87 -9.19 2.50 1.07
N LEU A 88 -9.86 1.64 1.87
CA LEU A 88 -11.30 1.77 2.13
C LEU A 88 -11.61 3.02 2.93
N SER A 89 -10.77 3.36 3.92
CA SER A 89 -10.92 4.60 4.68
C SER A 89 -10.67 5.85 3.82
N ILE A 90 -9.76 5.76 2.83
CA ILE A 90 -9.55 6.83 1.84
C ILE A 90 -10.79 6.97 0.95
N VAL A 91 -11.36 5.86 0.47
CA VAL A 91 -12.61 5.89 -0.31
C VAL A 91 -13.73 6.50 0.51
N GLU A 92 -13.97 5.99 1.73
CA GLU A 92 -15.02 6.48 2.64
C GLU A 92 -14.92 7.99 2.87
N ARG A 93 -13.71 8.52 3.02
CA ARG A 93 -13.49 9.95 3.27
C ARG A 93 -13.69 10.83 2.03
N PHE A 94 -13.38 10.32 0.84
CA PHE A 94 -13.24 11.15 -0.35
C PHE A 94 -14.19 10.81 -1.50
N HIS A 95 -15.08 9.80 -1.40
CA HIS A 95 -15.92 9.35 -2.50
C HIS A 95 -16.78 10.45 -3.13
N GLY A 96 -17.29 11.39 -2.34
CA GLY A 96 -18.14 12.48 -2.82
C GLY A 96 -17.39 13.77 -3.21
N SER A 97 -16.04 13.80 -3.10
CA SER A 97 -15.27 15.04 -3.31
C SER A 97 -14.01 14.89 -4.17
N ARG A 98 -13.56 13.67 -4.43
CA ARG A 98 -12.36 13.38 -5.20
C ARG A 98 -12.64 12.35 -6.29
N SER A 99 -11.79 12.37 -7.31
CA SER A 99 -11.81 11.42 -8.42
C SER A 99 -10.85 10.27 -8.20
N PHE A 100 -11.24 9.06 -8.67
CA PHE A 100 -10.49 7.82 -8.45
C PHE A 100 -10.12 7.15 -9.77
N TYR A 101 -8.95 6.51 -9.80
CA TYR A 101 -8.55 5.60 -10.86
C TYR A 101 -8.18 4.23 -10.27
N ILE A 102 -8.74 3.14 -10.82
CA ILE A 102 -8.65 1.78 -10.27
C ILE A 102 -7.81 0.89 -11.18
N ILE A 103 -6.60 0.50 -10.75
CA ILE A 103 -5.65 -0.27 -11.55
C ILE A 103 -5.34 -1.59 -10.85
N GLY A 104 -5.32 -2.68 -11.60
CA GLY A 104 -4.80 -3.95 -11.09
C GLY A 104 -5.79 -5.11 -11.13
N ALA A 105 -5.36 -6.26 -10.58
CA ALA A 105 -6.06 -7.53 -10.61
C ALA A 105 -6.42 -8.03 -12.03
N THR A 106 -7.23 -9.09 -12.14
CA THR A 106 -7.79 -9.54 -13.42
C THR A 106 -8.87 -8.58 -13.90
N GLU A 107 -9.24 -8.65 -15.18
CA GLU A 107 -10.33 -7.83 -15.73
C GLU A 107 -11.63 -8.00 -14.96
N ALA A 108 -12.00 -9.24 -14.66
CA ALA A 108 -13.22 -9.56 -13.91
C ALA A 108 -13.19 -8.98 -12.48
N VAL A 109 -12.08 -9.12 -11.76
CA VAL A 109 -11.92 -8.58 -10.39
C VAL A 109 -11.89 -7.06 -10.39
N ASN A 110 -11.22 -6.46 -11.37
CA ASN A 110 -11.17 -5.00 -11.51
C ASN A 110 -12.57 -4.41 -11.76
N ALA A 111 -13.32 -5.00 -12.71
CA ALA A 111 -14.70 -4.60 -12.98
C ALA A 111 -15.61 -4.77 -11.75
N ALA A 112 -15.57 -5.95 -11.10
CA ALA A 112 -16.34 -6.21 -9.89
C ALA A 112 -15.98 -5.27 -8.74
N THR A 113 -14.70 -4.84 -8.64
CA THR A 113 -14.26 -3.84 -7.65
C THR A 113 -14.96 -2.51 -7.88
N VAL A 114 -14.99 -2.03 -9.12
CA VAL A 114 -15.65 -0.76 -9.49
C VAL A 114 -17.16 -0.83 -9.26
N GLU A 115 -17.81 -1.92 -9.67
CA GLU A 115 -19.25 -2.14 -9.46
C GLU A 115 -19.58 -2.12 -7.96
N LYS A 116 -18.82 -2.84 -7.14
CA LYS A 116 -19.01 -2.89 -5.70
C LYS A 116 -18.77 -1.54 -5.03
N LEU A 117 -17.76 -0.78 -5.46
CA LEU A 117 -17.53 0.58 -4.96
C LEU A 117 -18.72 1.50 -5.29
N ARG A 118 -19.26 1.45 -6.51
CA ARG A 118 -20.44 2.24 -6.92
C ARG A 118 -21.71 1.82 -6.20
N SER A 119 -21.85 0.54 -5.86
CA SER A 119 -22.98 0.03 -5.07
C SER A 119 -22.94 0.54 -3.62
N ILE A 120 -21.75 0.67 -3.03
CA ILE A 120 -21.58 1.15 -1.64
C ILE A 120 -21.61 2.69 -1.60
N TYR A 121 -21.01 3.34 -2.59
CA TYR A 121 -20.87 4.80 -2.71
C TYR A 121 -21.41 5.26 -4.07
N PRO A 122 -22.71 5.50 -4.22
CA PRO A 122 -23.32 5.83 -5.52
C PRO A 122 -22.79 7.11 -6.16
N ASP A 123 -22.25 8.02 -5.38
CA ASP A 123 -21.67 9.30 -5.79
C ASP A 123 -20.17 9.25 -6.09
N ILE A 124 -19.54 8.06 -5.98
CA ILE A 124 -18.10 7.92 -6.23
C ILE A 124 -17.73 8.26 -7.69
N ASN A 125 -16.80 9.19 -7.86
CA ASN A 125 -16.30 9.59 -9.17
C ASN A 125 -15.11 8.72 -9.59
N ILE A 126 -15.34 7.60 -10.25
CA ILE A 126 -14.29 6.74 -10.84
C ILE A 126 -14.11 7.14 -12.30
N VAL A 127 -13.03 7.89 -12.60
CA VAL A 127 -12.71 8.45 -13.92
C VAL A 127 -12.04 7.43 -14.85
N GLY A 128 -11.53 6.33 -14.33
CA GLY A 128 -10.93 5.29 -15.14
C GLY A 128 -10.63 4.01 -14.37
N ARG A 129 -10.47 2.93 -15.13
CA ARG A 129 -10.02 1.65 -14.61
C ARG A 129 -9.18 0.88 -15.64
N ARG A 130 -8.25 0.04 -15.18
CA ARG A 130 -7.45 -0.85 -16.02
C ARG A 130 -7.06 -2.10 -15.22
N ASN A 131 -7.14 -3.29 -15.82
CA ASN A 131 -6.60 -4.50 -15.20
C ASN A 131 -5.07 -4.45 -15.06
N GLY A 132 -4.50 -5.33 -14.24
CA GLY A 132 -3.07 -5.33 -13.90
C GLY A 132 -2.16 -6.06 -14.91
N TYR A 133 -2.71 -6.58 -16.00
CA TYR A 133 -1.95 -7.35 -16.98
C TYR A 133 -1.47 -6.44 -18.12
N LEU A 134 -0.39 -5.74 -17.86
CA LEU A 134 0.33 -4.92 -18.84
C LEU A 134 1.42 -5.79 -19.49
N LYS A 135 1.19 -6.22 -20.71
CA LYS A 135 2.05 -7.20 -21.41
C LYS A 135 3.20 -6.54 -22.17
N THR A 136 3.06 -5.29 -22.53
CA THR A 136 4.03 -4.54 -23.32
C THR A 136 4.34 -3.19 -22.69
N ASP A 137 5.50 -2.62 -23.05
CA ASP A 137 5.86 -1.25 -22.63
C ASP A 137 4.91 -0.22 -23.22
N ALA A 138 4.36 -0.48 -24.40
CA ALA A 138 3.35 0.39 -25.03
C ALA A 138 2.04 0.43 -24.20
N GLU A 139 1.56 -0.72 -23.71
CA GLU A 139 0.39 -0.75 -22.82
C GLU A 139 0.65 -0.03 -21.49
N ARG A 140 1.88 -0.15 -20.96
CA ARG A 140 2.31 0.57 -19.76
C ARG A 140 2.33 2.08 -20.01
N ALA A 141 2.92 2.53 -21.12
CA ALA A 141 2.98 3.94 -21.48
C ALA A 141 1.57 4.51 -21.69
N ALA A 142 0.72 3.81 -22.43
CA ALA A 142 -0.68 4.22 -22.66
C ALA A 142 -1.48 4.37 -21.35
N LEU A 143 -1.26 3.48 -20.38
CA LEU A 143 -1.89 3.62 -19.06
C LEU A 143 -1.38 4.85 -18.29
N ILE A 144 -0.07 5.12 -18.35
CA ILE A 144 0.52 6.30 -17.70
C ILE A 144 -0.04 7.59 -18.33
N ASP A 145 -0.16 7.62 -19.65
CA ASP A 145 -0.74 8.76 -20.39
C ASP A 145 -2.23 8.94 -20.05
N ASP A 146 -3.02 7.86 -20.03
CA ASP A 146 -4.45 7.92 -19.67
C ASP A 146 -4.68 8.45 -18.23
N VAL A 147 -3.83 8.05 -17.27
CA VAL A 147 -3.87 8.59 -15.90
C VAL A 147 -3.49 10.07 -15.89
N ALA A 148 -2.48 10.47 -16.67
CA ALA A 148 -2.05 11.86 -16.76
C ALA A 148 -3.13 12.76 -17.40
N ASP A 149 -3.84 12.27 -18.42
CA ASP A 149 -4.88 12.99 -19.12
C ASP A 149 -6.16 13.13 -18.28
N LYS A 150 -6.56 12.06 -17.58
CA LYS A 150 -7.76 12.05 -16.72
C LYS A 150 -7.56 12.75 -15.38
N ARG A 151 -6.31 12.95 -14.96
CA ARG A 151 -5.91 13.67 -13.75
C ARG A 151 -6.69 13.26 -12.47
N PRO A 152 -6.75 11.97 -12.12
CA PRO A 152 -7.42 11.52 -10.91
C PRO A 152 -6.75 12.07 -9.66
N ASP A 153 -7.53 12.39 -8.63
CA ASP A 153 -6.99 12.80 -7.32
C ASP A 153 -6.33 11.62 -6.60
N ILE A 154 -6.88 10.41 -6.78
CA ILE A 154 -6.47 9.21 -6.07
C ILE A 154 -6.36 8.03 -7.04
N VAL A 155 -5.25 7.31 -6.99
CA VAL A 155 -4.98 6.15 -7.84
C VAL A 155 -4.67 4.94 -6.97
N PHE A 156 -5.48 3.90 -7.09
CA PHE A 156 -5.26 2.62 -6.41
C PHE A 156 -4.65 1.60 -7.36
N VAL A 157 -3.55 0.96 -6.94
CA VAL A 157 -2.79 0.01 -7.78
C VAL A 157 -2.64 -1.34 -7.08
N ALA A 158 -3.33 -2.37 -7.58
CA ALA A 158 -3.35 -3.74 -7.05
C ALA A 158 -2.62 -4.71 -8.00
N MET A 159 -1.29 -4.63 -8.05
CA MET A 159 -0.44 -5.46 -8.94
C MET A 159 0.64 -6.24 -8.19
N GLY A 160 0.73 -6.05 -6.87
CA GLY A 160 1.78 -6.62 -6.04
C GLY A 160 3.11 -5.86 -6.12
N SER A 161 3.91 -6.02 -5.04
CA SER A 161 5.23 -5.40 -4.92
C SER A 161 6.30 -6.29 -5.59
N PRO A 162 7.31 -5.72 -6.29
CA PRO A 162 7.59 -4.29 -6.47
C PRO A 162 6.90 -3.65 -7.69
N THR A 163 6.17 -4.41 -8.50
CA THR A 163 5.61 -3.95 -9.79
C THR A 163 4.71 -2.70 -9.63
N GLN A 164 3.87 -2.69 -8.59
CA GLN A 164 2.99 -1.56 -8.32
C GLN A 164 3.76 -0.29 -7.92
N GLU A 165 4.81 -0.40 -7.12
CA GLU A 165 5.62 0.74 -6.71
C GLU A 165 6.36 1.36 -7.92
N LEU A 166 6.89 0.53 -8.80
CA LEU A 166 7.56 0.98 -10.04
C LEU A 166 6.56 1.70 -10.96
N LEU A 167 5.37 1.13 -11.17
CA LEU A 167 4.34 1.75 -12.01
C LEU A 167 3.88 3.09 -11.41
N MET A 168 3.59 3.14 -10.11
CA MET A 168 3.18 4.38 -9.43
C MET A 168 4.26 5.45 -9.50
N SER A 169 5.54 5.07 -9.38
CA SER A 169 6.66 5.99 -9.52
C SER A 169 6.72 6.63 -10.92
N ASP A 170 6.42 5.86 -11.98
CA ASP A 170 6.41 6.41 -13.34
C ASP A 170 5.19 7.31 -13.58
N MET A 171 4.01 6.91 -13.07
CA MET A 171 2.81 7.77 -13.12
C MET A 171 3.01 9.09 -12.35
N GLN A 172 3.65 9.04 -11.17
CA GLN A 172 3.89 10.22 -10.34
C GLN A 172 4.77 11.27 -11.05
N LYS A 173 5.67 10.87 -11.95
CA LYS A 173 6.47 11.79 -12.77
C LYS A 173 5.62 12.61 -13.75
N ARG A 174 4.45 12.09 -14.14
CA ARG A 174 3.54 12.70 -15.10
C ARG A 174 2.34 13.39 -14.47
N HIS A 175 1.86 12.86 -13.34
CA HIS A 175 0.69 13.36 -12.65
C HIS A 175 0.84 13.27 -11.13
N HIS A 176 0.59 14.37 -10.42
CA HIS A 176 0.75 14.47 -8.97
C HIS A 176 -0.58 14.19 -8.25
N ALA A 177 -0.72 13.00 -7.70
CA ALA A 177 -1.92 12.48 -7.03
C ALA A 177 -1.56 11.73 -5.74
N ILE A 178 -2.56 11.24 -5.02
CA ILE A 178 -2.38 10.22 -3.99
C ILE A 178 -2.36 8.85 -4.69
N TYR A 179 -1.27 8.12 -4.56
CA TYR A 179 -1.14 6.76 -5.07
C TYR A 179 -1.07 5.78 -3.92
N GLN A 180 -1.76 4.64 -3.99
CA GLN A 180 -1.62 3.59 -2.99
C GLN A 180 -1.49 2.22 -3.63
N GLY A 181 -0.42 1.49 -3.27
CA GLY A 181 -0.22 0.10 -3.65
C GLY A 181 -1.02 -0.85 -2.74
N LEU A 182 -1.87 -1.68 -3.33
CA LEU A 182 -2.85 -2.50 -2.63
C LEU A 182 -2.55 -4.01 -2.66
N GLY A 183 -1.61 -4.46 -3.50
CA GLY A 183 -1.33 -5.89 -3.67
C GLY A 183 -2.58 -6.67 -4.12
N GLY A 184 -3.02 -7.65 -3.33
CA GLY A 184 -4.20 -8.47 -3.63
C GLY A 184 -5.50 -7.99 -2.95
N SER A 185 -5.62 -6.71 -2.57
CA SER A 185 -6.78 -6.24 -1.81
C SER A 185 -8.08 -6.26 -2.61
N PHE A 186 -8.03 -6.13 -3.93
CA PHE A 186 -9.24 -6.21 -4.77
C PHE A 186 -9.84 -7.62 -4.76
N ASP A 187 -9.00 -8.68 -4.77
CA ASP A 187 -9.49 -10.06 -4.67
C ASP A 187 -10.20 -10.31 -3.34
N VAL A 188 -9.68 -9.75 -2.25
CA VAL A 188 -10.31 -9.83 -0.93
C VAL A 188 -11.61 -9.01 -0.89
N PHE A 189 -11.60 -7.81 -1.42
CA PHE A 189 -12.75 -6.91 -1.44
C PHE A 189 -13.92 -7.49 -2.25
N THR A 190 -13.63 -8.12 -3.38
CA THR A 190 -14.65 -8.76 -4.24
C THR A 190 -15.09 -10.15 -3.74
N GLY A 191 -14.38 -10.71 -2.74
CA GLY A 191 -14.68 -12.02 -2.17
C GLY A 191 -14.05 -13.20 -2.92
N ASN A 192 -13.23 -12.95 -3.95
CA ASN A 192 -12.51 -14.00 -4.69
C ASN A 192 -11.49 -14.74 -3.81
N VAL A 193 -10.90 -14.03 -2.87
CA VAL A 193 -9.98 -14.59 -1.88
C VAL A 193 -10.50 -14.28 -0.49
N PRO A 194 -10.70 -15.30 0.36
CA PRO A 194 -11.15 -15.06 1.72
C PRO A 194 -10.07 -14.33 2.51
N ARG A 195 -10.46 -13.34 3.30
CA ARG A 195 -9.59 -12.71 4.28
C ARG A 195 -9.26 -13.71 5.39
N ALA A 196 -8.12 -13.51 6.05
CA ALA A 196 -7.81 -14.28 7.25
C ALA A 196 -8.94 -14.15 8.28
N PRO A 197 -9.33 -15.25 8.98
CA PRO A 197 -10.32 -15.19 10.03
C PRO A 197 -9.98 -14.15 11.10
N LYS A 198 -11.00 -13.57 11.74
CA LYS A 198 -10.84 -12.48 12.71
C LYS A 198 -9.81 -12.79 13.78
N TRP A 199 -9.80 -14.00 14.31
CA TRP A 199 -8.81 -14.43 15.31
C TRP A 199 -7.35 -14.22 14.87
N TRP A 200 -7.01 -14.56 13.60
CA TRP A 200 -5.67 -14.34 13.05
C TRP A 200 -5.32 -12.86 12.87
N LEU A 201 -6.32 -12.05 12.56
CA LEU A 201 -6.16 -10.59 12.40
C LEU A 201 -5.93 -9.93 13.76
N ASP A 202 -6.74 -10.28 14.76
CA ASP A 202 -6.69 -9.74 16.13
C ASP A 202 -5.36 -10.05 16.81
N HIS A 203 -4.78 -11.25 16.52
CA HIS A 203 -3.48 -11.67 17.05
C HIS A 203 -2.29 -11.27 16.16
N ASN A 204 -2.50 -10.46 15.11
CA ASN A 204 -1.47 -10.06 14.16
C ASN A 204 -0.76 -11.23 13.44
N LEU A 205 -1.42 -12.39 13.32
CA LEU A 205 -0.93 -13.62 12.69
C LEU A 205 -1.41 -13.80 11.24
N GLU A 206 -1.89 -12.75 10.58
CA GLU A 206 -2.34 -12.81 9.18
C GLU A 206 -1.26 -13.39 8.26
N PHE A 207 0.00 -13.04 8.49
CA PHE A 207 1.12 -13.59 7.72
C PHE A 207 1.23 -15.12 7.85
N ALA A 208 1.01 -15.67 9.04
CA ALA A 208 1.06 -17.11 9.30
C ALA A 208 -0.14 -17.83 8.66
N TYR A 209 -1.34 -17.26 8.70
CA TYR A 209 -2.49 -17.78 7.99
C TYR A 209 -2.25 -17.84 6.46
N ARG A 210 -1.69 -16.76 5.88
CA ARG A 210 -1.34 -16.73 4.45
C ARG A 210 -0.27 -17.76 4.11
N LEU A 211 0.67 -18.04 5.02
CA LEU A 211 1.69 -19.07 4.82
C LEU A 211 1.08 -20.46 4.74
N LEU A 212 0.16 -20.79 5.67
CA LEU A 212 -0.54 -22.07 5.70
C LEU A 212 -1.38 -22.29 4.43
N ARG A 213 -2.03 -21.24 3.92
CA ARG A 213 -2.87 -21.31 2.72
C ARG A 213 -2.07 -21.31 1.40
N GLN A 214 -0.86 -20.77 1.40
CA GLN A 214 -0.04 -20.60 0.21
C GLN A 214 1.41 -21.06 0.45
N PRO A 215 1.68 -22.38 0.56
CA PRO A 215 3.00 -22.90 0.88
C PRO A 215 4.08 -22.53 -0.15
N LYS A 216 3.73 -22.21 -1.40
CA LYS A 216 4.64 -21.68 -2.41
C LYS A 216 5.33 -20.37 -1.98
N ARG A 217 4.80 -19.67 -1.00
CA ARG A 217 5.40 -18.46 -0.42
C ARG A 217 6.45 -18.75 0.68
N PHE A 218 6.74 -20.02 0.98
CA PHE A 218 7.66 -20.38 2.07
C PHE A 218 9.03 -19.72 1.94
N LYS A 219 9.61 -19.66 0.74
CA LYS A 219 10.91 -18.97 0.49
C LYS A 219 10.86 -17.48 0.86
N ARG A 220 9.71 -16.82 0.71
CA ARG A 220 9.52 -15.41 1.12
C ARG A 220 9.49 -15.26 2.64
N ASN A 221 9.16 -16.30 3.38
CA ASN A 221 9.00 -16.27 4.83
C ASN A 221 10.30 -16.45 5.61
N LEU A 222 11.36 -16.97 4.98
CA LEU A 222 12.71 -16.97 5.57
C LEU A 222 13.17 -15.56 5.96
N VAL A 223 12.66 -14.55 5.26
CA VAL A 223 12.89 -13.13 5.57
C VAL A 223 12.41 -12.76 6.97
N TYR A 224 11.32 -13.34 7.47
CA TYR A 224 10.81 -13.05 8.81
C TYR A 224 11.74 -13.54 9.92
N PHE A 225 12.45 -14.67 9.72
CA PHE A 225 13.47 -15.14 10.68
C PHE A 225 14.66 -14.18 10.73
N LYS A 226 15.15 -13.73 9.56
CA LYS A 226 16.21 -12.72 9.47
C LYS A 226 15.77 -11.40 10.14
N PHE A 227 14.53 -10.98 9.90
CA PHE A 227 13.99 -9.76 10.49
C PHE A 227 13.81 -9.89 12.01
N ALA A 228 13.31 -11.02 12.51
CA ALA A 228 13.21 -11.30 13.94
C ALA A 228 14.58 -11.27 14.61
N TRP A 229 15.61 -11.85 13.96
CA TRP A 229 16.99 -11.76 14.44
C TRP A 229 17.47 -10.31 14.57
N TRP A 230 17.17 -9.46 13.58
CA TRP A 230 17.53 -8.04 13.66
C TRP A 230 16.82 -7.31 14.81
N LEU A 231 15.55 -7.65 15.07
CA LEU A 231 14.82 -7.11 16.22
C LEU A 231 15.43 -7.56 17.55
N LEU A 232 15.74 -8.84 17.70
CA LEU A 232 16.36 -9.37 18.92
C LEU A 232 17.74 -8.75 19.20
N CYS A 233 18.54 -8.58 18.16
CA CYS A 233 19.86 -7.98 18.26
C CYS A 233 19.86 -6.43 18.26
N ARG A 234 18.70 -5.79 18.30
CA ARG A 234 18.55 -4.31 18.22
C ARG A 234 19.35 -3.66 17.09
N ARG A 235 19.29 -4.27 15.89
CA ARG A 235 20.07 -3.81 14.71
C ARG A 235 19.30 -2.85 13.78
N PHE A 236 18.36 -2.12 14.30
CA PHE A 236 17.63 -1.06 13.61
C PHE A 236 18.14 0.32 13.97
#